data_6424fcd0f79704ecb6f971eb8c14fc95
#
_entry.id   6424fcd0f79704ecb6f971eb8c14fc95
#
_cell.length_a   1.000
_cell.length_b   1.000
_cell.length_c   1.000
_cell.angle_alpha   90.00
_cell.angle_beta   90.00
_cell.angle_gamma   90.00
#
_symmetry.space_group_name_H-M   'P 1'
#
loop_
_entity.id
_entity.type
_entity.pdbx_description
1 polymer ?
#
loop_
_entity_poly.entity_id
_entity_poly.type
_entity_poly.pdbx_seq_one_letter_code
_entity_poly.pdbx_strand_id
1 'polypeptide(L)'
;MVSVSVETRQQTEERLRQVISMADLTVHDGVWHFEEFPADRPPELTDDTLAVVRDSESWSRLVPLPRDGGESERFGVFSFHFPADLDNSGFVGWLASHLKAELGTGVFVICGSNRARGGIYDYWGCPVELLREAVAVVEALRAG
;
A
#
# COMPACT_ATOMS: atom_id res chain seq x y z
N MET A 1 18.05 4.96 -11.66
CA MET A 1 16.70 5.52 -11.84
C MET A 1 16.04 4.89 -13.05
N VAL A 2 14.79 4.49 -12.91
CA VAL A 2 14.03 3.91 -14.02
C VAL A 2 13.64 4.99 -15.02
N SER A 3 13.73 4.68 -16.30
CA SER A 3 13.20 5.56 -17.35
C SER A 3 11.68 5.60 -17.28
N VAL A 4 11.12 6.80 -17.30
CA VAL A 4 9.68 7.03 -17.24
C VAL A 4 9.14 7.27 -18.65
N SER A 5 8.08 6.57 -19.01
CA SER A 5 7.48 6.65 -20.34
C SER A 5 6.64 7.92 -20.52
N VAL A 6 6.80 8.56 -21.70
CA VAL A 6 5.85 9.59 -22.13
C VAL A 6 4.80 8.89 -22.99
N GLU A 7 3.55 8.89 -22.53
CA GLU A 7 2.53 8.02 -23.12
C GLU A 7 1.13 8.63 -22.98
N THR A 8 0.19 8.11 -23.75
CA THR A 8 -1.23 8.44 -23.61
C THR A 8 -1.81 7.74 -22.38
N ARG A 9 -3.00 8.19 -21.95
CA ARG A 9 -3.73 7.55 -20.86
C ARG A 9 -3.97 6.05 -21.11
N GLN A 10 -4.32 5.69 -22.34
CA GLN A 10 -4.56 4.29 -22.71
C GLN A 10 -3.27 3.47 -22.63
N GLN A 11 -2.17 4.03 -23.09
CA GLN A 11 -0.86 3.37 -23.01
C GLN A 11 -0.44 3.17 -21.54
N THR A 12 -0.70 4.17 -20.69
CA THR A 12 -0.46 4.03 -19.25
C THR A 12 -1.29 2.88 -18.66
N GLU A 13 -2.57 2.82 -18.97
CA GLU A 13 -3.47 1.74 -18.53
C GLU A 13 -2.93 0.36 -18.93
N GLU A 14 -2.54 0.19 -20.19
CA GLU A 14 -2.00 -1.07 -20.70
C GLU A 14 -0.69 -1.45 -20.00
N ARG A 15 0.22 -0.46 -19.82
CA ARG A 15 1.48 -0.69 -19.13
C ARG A 15 1.26 -1.08 -17.68
N LEU A 16 0.37 -0.40 -16.96
CA LEU A 16 0.12 -0.69 -15.53
C LEU A 16 -0.58 -2.03 -15.31
N ARG A 17 -1.38 -2.50 -16.27
CA ARG A 17 -1.93 -3.87 -16.24
C ARG A 17 -0.81 -4.91 -16.32
N GLN A 18 0.20 -4.67 -17.12
CA GLN A 18 1.38 -5.55 -17.17
C GLN A 18 2.19 -5.44 -15.87
N VAL A 19 2.38 -4.22 -15.36
CA VAL A 19 3.13 -3.98 -14.11
C VAL A 19 2.51 -4.75 -12.95
N ILE A 20 1.19 -4.65 -12.76
CA ILE A 20 0.53 -5.33 -11.63
C ILE A 20 0.61 -6.85 -11.76
N SER A 21 0.60 -7.36 -13.00
CA SER A 21 0.73 -8.82 -13.23
C SER A 21 2.12 -9.33 -12.85
N MET A 22 3.13 -8.49 -12.93
CA MET A 22 4.53 -8.83 -12.64
C MET A 22 4.93 -8.50 -11.19
N ALA A 23 4.13 -7.71 -10.49
CA ALA A 23 4.43 -7.32 -9.12
C ALA A 23 4.28 -8.50 -8.17
N ASP A 24 5.08 -8.47 -7.11
CA ASP A 24 5.01 -9.47 -6.03
C ASP A 24 4.02 -8.95 -4.99
N LEU A 25 2.85 -9.56 -4.93
CA LEU A 25 1.77 -9.19 -4.02
C LEU A 25 1.87 -9.99 -2.72
N THR A 26 1.84 -9.29 -1.59
CA THR A 26 1.75 -9.91 -0.26
C THR A 26 0.51 -9.38 0.44
N VAL A 27 -0.35 -10.27 0.94
CA VAL A 27 -1.47 -9.91 1.81
C VAL A 27 -1.02 -10.16 3.25
N HIS A 28 -1.06 -9.13 4.09
CA HIS A 28 -0.59 -9.22 5.47
C HIS A 28 -1.71 -9.70 6.37
N ASP A 29 -1.42 -10.74 7.17
CA ASP A 29 -2.42 -11.30 8.07
C ASP A 29 -2.80 -10.33 9.18
N GLY A 30 -4.03 -10.45 9.65
CA GLY A 30 -4.50 -9.74 10.83
C GLY A 30 -5.12 -8.38 10.51
N VAL A 31 -5.39 -7.67 11.58
CA VAL A 31 -6.01 -6.34 11.55
C VAL A 31 -4.94 -5.34 11.97
N TRP A 32 -4.86 -4.25 11.26
CA TRP A 32 -3.83 -3.22 11.44
C TRP A 32 -4.46 -1.90 11.86
N HIS A 33 -3.69 -1.08 12.59
CA HIS A 33 -4.12 0.25 12.98
C HIS A 33 -2.93 1.19 13.11
N PHE A 34 -3.21 2.48 13.22
CA PHE A 34 -2.19 3.47 13.53
C PHE A 34 -2.23 3.79 15.02
N GLU A 35 -1.06 3.74 15.66
CA GLU A 35 -0.85 4.30 16.99
C GLU A 35 -0.20 5.67 16.86
N GLU A 36 -0.69 6.66 17.60
CA GLU A 36 -0.19 8.03 17.56
C GLU A 36 0.61 8.35 18.81
N PHE A 37 1.71 9.10 18.61
CA PHE A 37 2.61 9.51 19.67
C PHE A 37 2.95 10.99 19.49
N PRO A 38 3.13 11.78 20.59
CA PRO A 38 3.57 13.16 20.45
C PRO A 38 4.92 13.26 19.73
N ALA A 39 5.16 14.37 19.02
CA ALA A 39 6.37 14.55 18.22
C ALA A 39 7.67 14.44 19.03
N ASP A 40 7.62 14.80 20.32
CA ASP A 40 8.77 14.73 21.24
C ASP A 40 8.96 13.35 21.88
N ARG A 41 8.10 12.36 21.56
CA ARG A 41 8.18 10.99 22.06
C ARG A 41 8.05 9.98 20.91
N PRO A 42 9.10 9.81 20.09
CA PRO A 42 9.05 8.86 18.98
C PRO A 42 8.69 7.44 19.46
N PRO A 43 7.93 6.68 18.68
CA PRO A 43 7.59 5.31 19.05
C PRO A 43 8.81 4.39 18.96
N GLU A 44 8.78 3.32 19.75
CA GLU A 44 9.72 2.22 19.57
C GLU A 44 9.38 1.44 18.30
N LEU A 45 10.41 1.02 17.58
CA LEU A 45 10.24 0.15 16.42
C LEU A 45 10.24 -1.30 16.90
N THR A 46 9.18 -2.03 16.56
CA THR A 46 9.04 -3.45 16.85
C THR A 46 9.10 -4.26 15.54
N ASP A 47 9.33 -5.55 15.64
CA ASP A 47 9.44 -6.43 14.46
C ASP A 47 8.16 -6.44 13.61
N ASP A 48 7.02 -6.14 14.22
CA ASP A 48 5.73 -6.10 13.54
C ASP A 48 5.32 -4.67 13.10
N THR A 49 6.19 -3.68 13.25
CA THR A 49 5.94 -2.33 12.75
C THR A 49 6.19 -2.30 11.24
N LEU A 50 5.14 -2.03 10.47
CA LEU A 50 5.27 -1.93 9.00
C LEU A 50 5.73 -0.55 8.55
N ALA A 51 5.29 0.51 9.23
CA ALA A 51 5.60 1.87 8.81
C ALA A 51 5.55 2.82 9.99
N VAL A 52 6.34 3.89 9.90
CA VAL A 52 6.32 5.02 10.82
C VAL A 52 6.31 6.29 9.99
N VAL A 53 5.37 7.18 10.28
CA VAL A 53 5.21 8.45 9.56
C VAL A 53 5.13 9.58 10.58
N ARG A 54 5.69 10.73 10.25
CA ARG A 54 5.69 11.89 11.12
C ARG A 54 5.13 13.12 10.42
N ASP A 55 4.30 13.89 11.14
CA ASP A 55 4.02 15.28 10.79
C ASP A 55 4.64 16.22 11.84
N SER A 56 4.25 17.49 11.85
CA SER A 56 4.82 18.47 12.78
C SER A 56 4.41 18.25 14.24
N GLU A 57 3.36 17.48 14.51
CA GLU A 57 2.75 17.34 15.82
C GLU A 57 2.83 15.94 16.39
N SER A 58 2.86 14.94 15.51
CA SER A 58 2.75 13.54 15.94
C SER A 58 3.55 12.57 15.07
N TRP A 59 3.90 11.45 15.68
CA TRP A 59 4.32 10.25 15.00
C TRP A 59 3.14 9.30 14.91
N SER A 60 3.03 8.56 13.82
CA SER A 60 2.12 7.43 13.72
C SER A 60 2.88 6.18 13.31
N ARG A 61 2.50 5.06 13.89
CA ARG A 61 3.12 3.77 13.59
C ARG A 61 2.04 2.77 13.20
N LEU A 62 2.24 2.09 12.07
CA LEU A 62 1.32 1.06 11.57
C LEU A 62 1.74 -0.29 12.13
N VAL A 63 0.89 -0.86 12.99
CA VAL A 63 1.15 -2.10 13.73
C VAL A 63 -0.11 -2.97 13.78
N PRO A 64 0.03 -4.27 14.10
CA PRO A 64 -1.16 -5.09 14.35
C PRO A 64 -1.99 -4.53 15.50
N LEU A 65 -3.31 -4.59 15.34
CA LEU A 65 -4.23 -4.17 16.38
C LEU A 65 -4.19 -5.14 17.55
N PRO A 66 -3.97 -4.68 18.79
CA PRO A 66 -4.07 -5.56 19.97
C PRO A 66 -5.49 -6.11 20.13
N ARG A 67 -5.63 -7.25 20.80
CA ARG A 67 -6.93 -7.90 21.04
C ARG A 67 -7.95 -6.97 21.70
N ASP A 68 -7.48 -6.10 22.59
CA ASP A 68 -8.27 -5.11 23.29
C ASP A 68 -8.18 -3.72 22.67
N GLY A 69 -7.92 -3.63 21.39
CA GLY A 69 -7.45 -2.47 20.66
C GLY A 69 -8.36 -1.25 20.54
N GLY A 70 -9.45 -1.19 21.29
CA GLY A 70 -10.25 0.01 21.43
C GLY A 70 -10.95 0.46 20.16
N GLU A 71 -11.10 1.78 19.99
CA GLU A 71 -11.89 2.42 18.94
C GLU A 71 -11.09 2.87 17.72
N SER A 72 -9.87 2.38 17.54
CA SER A 72 -9.05 2.74 16.38
C SER A 72 -9.71 2.29 15.08
N GLU A 73 -9.53 3.06 14.02
CA GLU A 73 -9.84 2.59 12.66
C GLU A 73 -9.03 1.34 12.36
N ARG A 74 -9.67 0.37 11.74
CA ARG A 74 -9.12 -0.95 11.49
C ARG A 74 -8.90 -1.16 10.01
N PHE A 75 -7.70 -1.58 9.66
CA PHE A 75 -7.28 -1.75 8.26
C PHE A 75 -6.85 -3.17 7.97
N GLY A 76 -7.14 -3.61 6.76
CA GLY A 76 -6.45 -4.70 6.12
C GLY A 76 -5.31 -4.13 5.28
N VAL A 77 -4.20 -4.86 5.20
CA VAL A 77 -2.99 -4.37 4.52
C VAL A 77 -2.49 -5.38 3.50
N PHE A 78 -2.14 -4.91 2.33
CA PHE A 78 -1.43 -5.67 1.32
C PHE A 78 -0.31 -4.82 0.73
N SER A 79 0.65 -5.45 0.09
CA SER A 79 1.82 -4.74 -0.42
C SER A 79 2.27 -5.27 -1.77
N PHE A 80 2.97 -4.40 -2.51
CA PHE A 80 3.59 -4.76 -3.77
C PHE A 80 5.08 -4.48 -3.71
N HIS A 81 5.86 -5.45 -4.19
CA HIS A 81 7.23 -5.24 -4.62
C HIS A 81 7.28 -5.41 -6.13
N PHE A 82 8.05 -4.58 -6.80
CA PHE A 82 8.12 -4.57 -8.26
C PHE A 82 9.48 -5.10 -8.70
N PRO A 83 9.56 -5.80 -9.87
CA PRO A 83 10.85 -6.13 -10.45
C PRO A 83 11.71 -4.89 -10.69
N ALA A 84 13.03 -5.05 -10.59
CA ALA A 84 13.96 -3.97 -10.86
C ALA A 84 13.78 -3.45 -12.30
N ASP A 85 14.00 -2.14 -12.49
CA ASP A 85 13.95 -1.46 -13.79
C ASP A 85 12.56 -1.45 -14.46
N LEU A 86 11.53 -1.80 -13.73
CA LEU A 86 10.15 -1.73 -14.22
C LEU A 86 9.59 -0.32 -14.04
N ASP A 87 9.04 0.25 -15.10
CA ASP A 87 8.38 1.56 -15.02
C ASP A 87 6.99 1.41 -14.40
N ASN A 88 6.88 1.66 -13.10
CA ASN A 88 5.60 1.63 -12.37
C ASN A 88 5.00 3.02 -12.16
N SER A 89 5.47 4.02 -12.89
CA SER A 89 4.93 5.37 -12.76
C SER A 89 3.42 5.41 -13.05
N GLY A 90 2.67 6.12 -12.19
CA GLY A 90 1.22 6.17 -12.26
C GLY A 90 0.49 5.05 -11.53
N PHE A 91 1.21 4.05 -11.01
CA PHE A 91 0.60 2.86 -10.38
C PHE A 91 -0.32 3.22 -9.23
N VAL A 92 0.12 4.09 -8.32
CA VAL A 92 -0.66 4.44 -7.12
C VAL A 92 -1.98 5.09 -7.52
N GLY A 93 -1.96 6.10 -8.37
CA GLY A 93 -3.17 6.78 -8.83
C GLY A 93 -4.11 5.85 -9.59
N TRP A 94 -3.55 5.02 -10.44
CA TRP A 94 -4.31 4.06 -11.25
C TRP A 94 -5.02 3.02 -10.37
N LEU A 95 -4.30 2.37 -9.46
CA LEU A 95 -4.89 1.34 -8.60
C LEU A 95 -5.87 1.95 -7.60
N ALA A 96 -5.53 3.09 -7.00
CA ALA A 96 -6.45 3.78 -6.08
C ALA A 96 -7.77 4.11 -6.76
N SER A 97 -7.74 4.54 -8.02
CA SER A 97 -8.94 4.84 -8.81
C SER A 97 -9.78 3.59 -9.09
N HIS A 98 -9.14 2.47 -9.41
CA HIS A 98 -9.84 1.19 -9.57
C HIS A 98 -10.54 0.75 -8.28
N LEU A 99 -9.83 0.84 -7.15
CA LEU A 99 -10.41 0.46 -5.86
C LEU A 99 -11.57 1.37 -5.48
N LYS A 100 -11.45 2.67 -5.74
CA LYS A 100 -12.54 3.62 -5.48
C LYS A 100 -13.75 3.31 -6.35
N ALA A 101 -13.56 3.03 -7.61
CA ALA A 101 -14.66 2.72 -8.55
C ALA A 101 -15.38 1.43 -8.16
N GLU A 102 -14.63 0.39 -7.78
CA GLU A 102 -15.19 -0.92 -7.47
C GLU A 102 -15.78 -1.03 -6.05
N LEU A 103 -15.13 -0.41 -5.08
CA LEU A 103 -15.47 -0.60 -3.66
C LEU A 103 -16.09 0.63 -3.01
N GLY A 104 -16.01 1.79 -3.65
CA GLY A 104 -16.53 3.02 -3.09
C GLY A 104 -15.77 3.54 -1.86
N THR A 105 -14.59 2.97 -1.56
CA THR A 105 -13.83 3.32 -0.37
C THR A 105 -12.55 4.09 -0.71
N GLY A 106 -12.04 4.81 0.29
CA GLY A 106 -10.68 5.32 0.24
C GLY A 106 -9.67 4.28 0.68
N VAL A 107 -8.42 4.50 0.31
CA VAL A 107 -7.29 3.68 0.73
C VAL A 107 -6.18 4.59 1.21
N PHE A 108 -5.26 4.05 2.03
CA PHE A 108 -3.99 4.75 2.25
C PHE A 108 -2.87 3.99 1.54
N VAL A 109 -1.80 4.70 1.19
CA VAL A 109 -0.61 4.11 0.58
C VAL A 109 0.61 4.67 1.28
N ILE A 110 1.51 3.79 1.68
CA ILE A 110 2.79 4.17 2.28
C ILE A 110 3.89 3.50 1.48
N CYS A 111 4.84 4.30 1.00
CA CYS A 111 5.93 3.79 0.18
C CYS A 111 7.22 3.70 1.00
N GLY A 112 8.01 2.68 0.72
CA GLY A 112 9.34 2.49 1.27
C GLY A 112 10.32 2.15 0.16
N SER A 113 11.58 1.92 0.52
CA SER A 113 12.63 1.59 -0.44
C SER A 113 13.41 0.36 -0.01
N ASN A 114 13.55 -0.58 -0.92
CA ASN A 114 14.41 -1.76 -0.76
C ASN A 114 15.14 -2.01 -2.07
N ARG A 115 16.36 -1.49 -2.18
CA ARG A 115 17.14 -1.56 -3.42
C ARG A 115 17.47 -3.00 -3.84
N ALA A 116 17.62 -3.89 -2.86
CA ALA A 116 17.89 -5.30 -3.13
C ALA A 116 16.68 -6.03 -3.73
N ARG A 117 15.50 -5.41 -3.65
CA ARG A 117 14.26 -6.02 -4.10
C ARG A 117 13.42 -5.02 -4.92
N GLY A 118 14.01 -4.48 -5.97
CA GLY A 118 13.32 -3.65 -6.95
C GLY A 118 13.25 -2.15 -6.68
N GLY A 119 13.58 -1.69 -5.48
CA GLY A 119 13.57 -0.27 -5.14
C GLY A 119 12.35 0.15 -4.33
N ILE A 120 11.58 1.10 -4.82
CA ILE A 120 10.38 1.60 -4.12
C ILE A 120 9.29 0.51 -4.14
N TYR A 121 8.72 0.27 -2.97
CA TYR A 121 7.59 -0.65 -2.78
C TYR A 121 6.46 0.06 -2.04
N ASP A 122 5.24 -0.52 -2.09
CA ASP A 122 4.06 0.12 -1.55
C ASP A 122 3.35 -0.79 -0.55
N TYR A 123 2.97 -0.24 0.62
CA TYR A 123 1.92 -0.79 1.46
C TYR A 123 0.60 -0.10 1.14
N TRP A 124 -0.47 -0.89 1.03
CA TRP A 124 -1.83 -0.42 0.79
C TRP A 124 -2.72 -0.83 1.94
N GLY A 125 -3.49 0.11 2.47
CA GLY A 125 -4.45 -0.15 3.53
C GLY A 125 -5.86 0.24 3.10
N CYS A 126 -6.82 -0.60 3.46
CA CYS A 126 -8.25 -0.35 3.23
C CYS A 126 -9.01 -0.71 4.50
N PRO A 127 -10.28 -0.28 4.66
CA PRO A 127 -11.09 -0.78 5.78
C PRO A 127 -11.03 -2.31 5.83
N VAL A 128 -10.81 -2.85 7.03
CA VAL A 128 -10.54 -4.29 7.17
C VAL A 128 -11.67 -5.17 6.62
N GLU A 129 -12.91 -4.72 6.74
CA GLU A 129 -14.08 -5.43 6.22
C GLU A 129 -14.12 -5.50 4.69
N LEU A 130 -13.33 -4.69 4.00
CA LEU A 130 -13.25 -4.66 2.54
C LEU A 130 -11.97 -5.31 2.00
N LEU A 131 -11.11 -5.84 2.86
CA LEU A 131 -9.83 -6.40 2.43
C LEU A 131 -9.99 -7.52 1.40
N ARG A 132 -10.91 -8.43 1.63
CA ARG A 132 -11.15 -9.56 0.71
C ARG A 132 -11.56 -9.06 -0.66
N GLU A 133 -12.48 -8.10 -0.72
CA GLU A 133 -12.95 -7.51 -1.97
C GLU A 133 -11.84 -6.71 -2.66
N ALA A 134 -11.03 -5.98 -1.89
CA ALA A 134 -9.90 -5.23 -2.45
C ALA A 134 -8.87 -6.18 -3.09
N VAL A 135 -8.52 -7.26 -2.40
CA VAL A 135 -7.60 -8.27 -2.95
C VAL A 135 -8.20 -8.92 -4.19
N ALA A 136 -9.51 -9.17 -4.22
CA ALA A 136 -10.17 -9.72 -5.41
C ALA A 136 -10.06 -8.77 -6.62
N VAL A 137 -10.23 -7.46 -6.41
CA VAL A 137 -10.02 -6.46 -7.47
C VAL A 137 -8.57 -6.52 -7.98
N VAL A 138 -7.60 -6.55 -7.08
CA VAL A 138 -6.18 -6.65 -7.43
C VAL A 138 -5.91 -7.93 -8.23
N GLU A 139 -6.40 -9.06 -7.76
CA GLU A 139 -6.18 -10.35 -8.45
C GLU A 139 -6.82 -10.37 -9.84
N ALA A 140 -7.99 -9.76 -10.00
CA ALA A 140 -8.63 -9.65 -11.32
C ALA A 140 -7.78 -8.80 -12.28
N LEU A 141 -7.21 -7.70 -11.80
CA LEU A 141 -6.30 -6.87 -12.61
C LEU A 141 -5.03 -7.63 -12.97
N ARG A 142 -4.49 -8.43 -12.05
CA ARG A 142 -3.29 -9.24 -12.27
C ARG A 142 -3.50 -10.35 -13.30
N ALA A 143 -4.69 -10.90 -13.35
CA ALA A 143 -5.03 -11.98 -14.31
C ALA A 143 -5.25 -11.47 -15.73
N GLY A 144 -5.38 -10.16 -15.90
CA GLY A 144 -5.64 -9.53 -17.19
C GLY A 144 -7.12 -9.40 -17.44
#